data_d059eca4637776d314e556894a1233ff
#
_entry.id   d059eca4637776d314e556894a1233ff
#
_cell.length_a   1.000
_cell.length_b   1.000
_cell.length_c   1.000
_cell.angle_alpha   90.00
_cell.angle_beta   90.00
_cell.angle_gamma   90.00
#
_symmetry.space_group_name_H-M   'P 1'
#
loop_
_entity.id
_entity.type
_entity.pdbx_description
1 polymer ?
#
loop_
_entity_poly.entity_id
_entity_poly.type
_entity_poly.pdbx_seq_one_letter_code
_entity_poly.pdbx_strand_id
1 'polypeptide(L)'
;MFGSFFAVVGTMHFVRSEFFVRQVPSYVPRPRAAVLLTGVAELAIGAALIADWHSNAAGVAAAVLITSYLPVHVEAVRTAPTRAARCKEALRFPVNAVYVGLAILLVIGA
;
A
#
# COMPACT_ATOMS: atom_id res chain seq x y z
N MET A 1 7.30 13.44 -5.00
CA MET A 1 7.36 12.90 -3.64
C MET A 1 6.47 11.66 -3.47
N PHE A 2 5.19 11.76 -3.79
CA PHE A 2 4.27 10.62 -3.66
C PHE A 2 4.66 9.45 -4.56
N GLY A 3 5.05 9.74 -5.80
CA GLY A 3 5.55 8.71 -6.72
C GLY A 3 6.81 8.02 -6.23
N SER A 4 7.73 8.76 -5.63
CA SER A 4 8.95 8.20 -5.06
C SER A 4 8.64 7.25 -3.91
N PHE A 5 7.66 7.58 -3.09
CA PHE A 5 7.20 6.71 -2.02
C PHE A 5 6.70 5.36 -2.58
N PHE A 6 5.85 5.40 -3.62
CA PHE A 6 5.36 4.19 -4.26
C PHE A 6 6.48 3.37 -4.89
N ALA A 7 7.45 4.03 -5.52
CA ALA A 7 8.59 3.35 -6.13
C ALA A 7 9.43 2.62 -5.08
N VAL A 8 9.70 3.27 -3.96
CA VAL A 8 10.48 2.67 -2.86
C VAL A 8 9.74 1.48 -2.26
N VAL A 9 8.46 1.66 -1.92
CA VAL A 9 7.66 0.59 -1.31
C VAL A 9 7.49 -0.57 -2.27
N GLY A 10 7.23 -0.28 -3.56
CA GLY A 10 7.12 -1.31 -4.58
C GLY A 10 8.41 -2.12 -4.73
N THR A 11 9.56 -1.46 -4.71
CA THR A 11 10.84 -2.12 -4.74
C THR A 11 11.02 -3.03 -3.52
N MET A 12 10.61 -2.56 -2.34
CA MET A 12 10.71 -3.35 -1.12
C MET A 12 9.87 -4.61 -1.16
N HIS A 13 8.77 -4.63 -1.91
CA HIS A 13 7.95 -5.83 -2.10
C HIS A 13 8.77 -6.97 -2.74
N PHE A 14 9.76 -6.64 -3.54
CA PHE A 14 10.65 -7.63 -4.16
C PHE A 14 11.86 -7.95 -3.28
N VAL A 15 12.48 -6.91 -2.70
CA VAL A 15 13.70 -7.07 -1.89
C VAL A 15 13.39 -7.72 -0.54
N ARG A 16 12.26 -7.36 0.05
CA ARG A 16 11.83 -7.83 1.37
C ARG A 16 10.49 -8.56 1.27
N SER A 17 10.33 -9.42 0.25
CA SER A 17 9.06 -10.08 -0.02
C SER A 17 8.53 -10.88 1.18
N GLU A 18 9.40 -11.54 1.93
CA GLU A 18 8.97 -12.32 3.10
C GLU A 18 8.32 -11.45 4.19
N PHE A 19 8.80 -10.22 4.35
CA PHE A 19 8.18 -9.28 5.29
C PHE A 19 6.72 -9.02 4.91
N PHE A 20 6.47 -8.78 3.62
CA PHE A 20 5.11 -8.50 3.13
C PHE A 20 4.25 -9.76 3.10
N VAL A 21 4.82 -10.91 2.74
CA VAL A 21 4.09 -12.17 2.71
C VAL A 21 3.52 -12.50 4.09
N ARG A 22 4.26 -12.23 5.16
CA ARG A 22 3.79 -12.48 6.52
C ARG A 22 2.62 -11.59 6.93
N GLN A 23 2.43 -10.46 6.24
CA GLN A 23 1.33 -9.53 6.53
C GLN A 23 0.07 -9.83 5.74
N VAL A 24 0.15 -10.70 4.73
CA VAL A 24 -1.03 -11.07 3.93
C VAL A 24 -1.98 -11.87 4.80
N PRO A 25 -3.30 -11.53 4.80
CA PRO A 25 -4.28 -12.30 5.56
C PRO A 25 -4.28 -13.77 5.18
N SER A 26 -4.51 -14.64 6.17
CA SER A 26 -4.44 -16.08 5.98
C SER A 26 -5.45 -16.62 4.97
N TYR A 27 -6.55 -15.90 4.74
CA TYR A 27 -7.57 -16.30 3.77
C TYR A 27 -7.20 -16.01 2.33
N VAL A 28 -6.10 -15.29 2.09
CA VAL A 28 -5.65 -14.97 0.74
C VAL A 28 -4.84 -16.14 0.20
N PRO A 29 -5.27 -16.76 -0.94
CA PRO A 29 -4.47 -17.80 -1.56
C PRO A 29 -3.24 -17.18 -2.24
N ARG A 30 -2.15 -17.94 -2.30
CA ARG A 30 -0.91 -17.53 -2.97
C ARG A 30 -0.42 -16.16 -2.48
N PRO A 31 -0.09 -16.03 -1.20
CA PRO A 31 0.32 -14.71 -0.65
C PRO A 31 1.54 -14.13 -1.34
N ARG A 32 2.49 -14.95 -1.79
CA ARG A 32 3.67 -14.47 -2.51
C ARG A 32 3.30 -13.84 -3.84
N ALA A 33 2.36 -14.45 -4.59
CA ALA A 33 1.88 -13.87 -5.85
C ALA A 33 1.18 -12.53 -5.59
N ALA A 34 0.38 -12.43 -4.54
CA ALA A 34 -0.28 -11.18 -4.17
C ALA A 34 0.73 -10.07 -3.87
N VAL A 35 1.80 -10.39 -3.11
CA VAL A 35 2.86 -9.43 -2.79
C VAL A 35 3.57 -8.95 -4.06
N LEU A 36 3.92 -9.88 -4.96
CA LEU A 36 4.61 -9.52 -6.19
C LEU A 36 3.75 -8.69 -7.12
N LEU A 37 2.46 -9.02 -7.24
CA LEU A 37 1.53 -8.26 -8.07
C LEU A 37 1.32 -6.85 -7.54
N THR A 38 1.16 -6.68 -6.24
CA THR A 38 1.02 -5.34 -5.65
C THR A 38 2.32 -4.55 -5.78
N GLY A 39 3.47 -5.21 -5.68
CA GLY A 39 4.76 -4.57 -5.90
C GLY A 39 4.90 -4.03 -7.32
N VAL A 40 4.50 -4.80 -8.33
CA VAL A 40 4.48 -4.35 -9.73
C VAL A 40 3.54 -3.16 -9.89
N ALA A 41 2.33 -3.23 -9.32
CA ALA A 41 1.37 -2.14 -9.37
C ALA A 41 1.93 -0.87 -8.75
N GLU A 42 2.58 -0.98 -7.60
CA GLU A 42 3.19 0.18 -6.92
C GLU A 42 4.31 0.79 -7.73
N LEU A 43 5.16 -0.03 -8.35
CA LEU A 43 6.24 0.47 -9.20
C LEU A 43 5.67 1.19 -10.42
N ALA A 44 4.63 0.64 -11.05
CA ALA A 44 3.99 1.26 -12.21
C ALA A 44 3.35 2.61 -11.84
N ILE A 45 2.63 2.66 -10.73
CA ILE A 45 2.02 3.89 -10.23
C ILE A 45 3.10 4.91 -9.88
N GLY A 46 4.14 4.48 -9.18
CA GLY A 46 5.25 5.35 -8.81
C GLY A 46 5.93 5.96 -10.02
N ALA A 47 6.23 5.14 -11.03
CA ALA A 47 6.85 5.61 -12.26
C ALA A 47 5.97 6.60 -13.00
N ALA A 48 4.66 6.34 -13.10
CA ALA A 48 3.72 7.23 -13.75
C ALA A 48 3.64 8.58 -13.03
N LEU A 49 3.63 8.60 -11.72
CA LEU A 49 3.56 9.83 -10.93
C LEU A 49 4.86 10.62 -11.03
N ILE A 50 6.02 9.96 -11.00
CA ILE A 50 7.31 10.63 -11.14
C ILE A 50 7.45 11.27 -12.52
N ALA A 51 7.01 10.56 -13.56
CA ALA A 51 7.07 11.05 -14.94
C ALA A 51 5.91 12.01 -15.29
N ASP A 52 5.00 12.23 -14.37
CA ASP A 52 3.78 13.03 -14.60
C ASP A 52 2.99 12.53 -15.81
N TRP A 53 2.92 11.20 -15.94
CA TRP A 53 2.25 10.52 -17.04
C TRP A 53 0.92 9.96 -16.57
N HIS A 54 -0.17 10.45 -17.13
CA HIS A 54 -1.53 10.05 -16.71
C HIS A 54 -1.73 10.17 -15.19
N SER A 55 -1.31 11.30 -14.61
CA SER A 55 -1.30 11.50 -13.15
C SER A 55 -2.66 11.28 -12.50
N ASN A 56 -3.75 11.67 -13.18
CA ASN A 56 -5.10 11.48 -12.64
C ASN A 56 -5.42 9.98 -12.50
N ALA A 57 -5.14 9.20 -13.55
CA ALA A 57 -5.37 7.76 -13.52
C ALA A 57 -4.47 7.08 -12.51
N ALA A 58 -3.21 7.50 -12.43
CA ALA A 58 -2.26 6.98 -11.45
C ALA A 58 -2.71 7.31 -10.01
N GLY A 59 -3.26 8.50 -9.79
CA GLY A 59 -3.79 8.90 -8.49
C GLY A 59 -4.99 8.05 -8.08
N VAL A 60 -5.90 7.76 -9.01
CA VAL A 60 -7.03 6.86 -8.75
C VAL A 60 -6.53 5.46 -8.42
N ALA A 61 -5.57 4.95 -9.21
CA ALA A 61 -4.99 3.64 -8.97
C ALA A 61 -4.32 3.57 -7.59
N ALA A 62 -3.60 4.63 -7.21
CA ALA A 62 -2.97 4.73 -5.89
C ALA A 62 -4.00 4.68 -4.77
N ALA A 63 -5.09 5.44 -4.90
CA ALA A 63 -6.16 5.46 -3.89
C ALA A 63 -6.80 4.08 -3.75
N VAL A 64 -7.10 3.42 -4.86
CA VAL A 64 -7.68 2.07 -4.86
C VAL A 64 -6.72 1.08 -4.22
N LEU A 65 -5.45 1.13 -4.58
CA LEU A 65 -4.46 0.21 -4.05
C LEU A 65 -4.26 0.38 -2.55
N ILE A 66 -4.11 1.62 -2.08
CA ILE A 66 -3.91 1.90 -0.65
C ILE A 66 -5.15 1.47 0.15
N THR A 67 -6.34 1.73 -0.38
CA THR A 67 -7.59 1.31 0.25
C THR A 67 -7.70 -0.21 0.31
N SER A 68 -7.22 -0.90 -0.73
CA SER A 68 -7.25 -2.36 -0.77
C SER A 68 -6.35 -3.02 0.28
N TYR A 69 -5.43 -2.25 0.87
CA TYR A 69 -4.59 -2.75 1.97
C TYR A 69 -5.30 -2.74 3.32
N LEU A 70 -6.50 -2.16 3.43
CA LEU A 70 -7.24 -2.14 4.69
C LEU A 70 -7.46 -3.54 5.28
N PRO A 71 -7.82 -4.59 4.50
CA PRO A 71 -7.93 -5.93 5.05
C PRO A 71 -6.63 -6.43 5.69
N VAL A 72 -5.47 -6.06 5.14
CA VAL A 72 -4.16 -6.40 5.72
C VAL A 72 -4.00 -5.74 7.08
N HIS A 73 -4.37 -4.46 7.18
CA HIS A 73 -4.26 -3.71 8.43
C HIS A 73 -5.23 -4.24 9.49
N VAL A 74 -6.46 -4.59 9.08
CA VAL A 74 -7.46 -5.19 9.99
C VAL A 74 -6.93 -6.50 10.54
N GLU A 75 -6.38 -7.36 9.67
CA GLU A 75 -5.86 -8.65 10.08
C GLU A 75 -4.66 -8.48 11.02
N ALA A 76 -3.79 -7.50 10.76
CA ALA A 76 -2.63 -7.23 11.61
C ALA A 76 -3.04 -6.82 13.02
N VAL A 77 -4.08 -6.00 13.14
CA VAL A 77 -4.63 -5.61 14.47
C VAL A 77 -5.25 -6.82 15.15
N ARG A 78 -6.07 -7.58 14.41
CA ARG A 78 -6.79 -8.74 14.94
C ARG A 78 -5.85 -9.82 15.47
N THR A 79 -4.72 -10.04 14.79
CA THR A 79 -3.77 -11.12 15.14
C THR A 79 -2.58 -10.65 15.97
N ALA A 80 -2.54 -9.37 16.34
CA ALA A 80 -1.43 -8.84 17.14
C ALA A 80 -1.36 -9.55 18.50
N PRO A 81 -0.15 -10.04 18.88
CA PRO A 81 -0.01 -10.88 20.09
C PRO A 81 -0.11 -10.09 21.39
N THR A 82 0.17 -8.79 21.38
CA THR A 82 0.15 -7.96 22.58
C THR A 82 -0.66 -6.70 22.36
N ARG A 83 -1.05 -6.05 23.48
CA ARG A 83 -1.76 -4.77 23.41
C ARG A 83 -0.90 -3.69 22.75
N ALA A 84 0.39 -3.64 23.06
CA ALA A 84 1.32 -2.69 22.46
C ALA A 84 1.43 -2.90 20.96
N ALA A 85 1.56 -4.15 20.52
CA ALA A 85 1.61 -4.49 19.10
C ALA A 85 0.30 -4.10 18.40
N ARG A 86 -0.85 -4.31 19.06
CA ARG A 86 -2.16 -3.94 18.51
C ARG A 86 -2.27 -2.44 18.30
N CYS A 87 -1.84 -1.64 19.28
CA CYS A 87 -1.84 -0.19 19.15
C CYS A 87 -0.94 0.26 18.01
N LYS A 88 0.24 -0.33 17.88
CA LYS A 88 1.18 -0.04 16.79
C LYS A 88 0.55 -0.32 15.44
N GLU A 89 -0.09 -1.48 15.27
CA GLU A 89 -0.73 -1.84 14.01
C GLU A 89 -1.93 -0.93 13.71
N ALA A 90 -2.67 -0.52 14.73
CA ALA A 90 -3.82 0.36 14.56
C ALA A 90 -3.42 1.74 14.02
N LEU A 91 -2.18 2.19 14.22
CA LEU A 91 -1.70 3.46 13.67
C LEU A 91 -1.66 3.46 12.13
N ARG A 92 -1.71 2.30 11.50
CA ARG A 92 -1.74 2.20 10.04
C ARG A 92 -3.03 2.75 9.44
N PHE A 93 -4.13 2.74 10.18
CA PHE A 93 -5.41 3.26 9.69
C PHE A 93 -5.36 4.77 9.41
N PRO A 94 -4.95 5.63 10.37
CA PRO A 94 -4.83 7.06 10.08
C PRO A 94 -3.76 7.36 9.02
N VAL A 95 -2.66 6.61 9.00
CA VAL A 95 -1.62 6.77 7.97
C VAL A 95 -2.19 6.43 6.59
N ASN A 96 -2.94 5.33 6.49
CA ASN A 96 -3.61 4.93 5.25
C ASN A 96 -4.58 6.04 4.78
N ALA A 97 -5.37 6.60 5.71
CA ALA A 97 -6.31 7.68 5.39
C ALA A 97 -5.60 8.92 4.84
N VAL A 98 -4.44 9.27 5.40
CA VAL A 98 -3.65 10.40 4.90
C VAL A 98 -3.18 10.16 3.47
N TYR A 99 -2.68 8.96 3.17
CA TYR A 99 -2.23 8.63 1.82
C TYR A 99 -3.38 8.60 0.81
N VAL A 100 -4.55 8.08 1.20
CA VAL A 100 -5.74 8.12 0.35
C VAL A 100 -6.13 9.56 0.06
N GLY A 101 -6.11 10.43 1.08
CA GLY A 101 -6.40 11.86 0.92
C GLY A 101 -5.44 12.52 -0.06
N LEU A 102 -4.14 12.25 0.05
CA LEU A 102 -3.13 12.77 -0.87
C LEU A 102 -3.38 12.30 -2.30
N ALA A 103 -3.75 11.04 -2.47
CA ALA A 103 -4.07 10.49 -3.79
C ALA A 103 -5.29 11.18 -4.40
N ILE A 104 -6.31 11.46 -3.60
CA ILE A 104 -7.51 12.17 -4.05
C ILE A 104 -7.14 13.59 -4.50
N LEU A 105 -6.28 14.28 -3.74
CA LEU A 105 -5.83 15.62 -4.12
C LEU A 105 -5.12 15.62 -5.46
N LEU A 106 -4.35 14.58 -5.76
CA LEU A 106 -3.73 14.43 -7.07
C LEU A 106 -4.77 14.31 -8.19
N VAL A 107 -5.84 13.55 -7.93
CA VAL A 107 -6.91 13.32 -8.92
C VAL A 107 -7.67 14.59 -9.24
N ILE A 108 -7.99 15.39 -8.23
CA ILE A 108 -8.75 16.64 -8.43
C ILE A 108 -7.89 17.81 -8.88
N GLY A 109 -6.61 17.59 -9.10
CA GLY A 109 -5.72 18.61 -9.67
C GLY A 109 -5.23 19.65 -8.70
N ALA A 110 -5.26 19.31 -7.44
CA ALA A 110 -4.78 20.23 -6.40
C ALA A 110 -3.25 20.30 -6.39
#